data_7bd280e4870e52ab3123773ab43c728d
#
_entry.id   7bd280e4870e52ab3123773ab43c728d
#
_cell.length_a   1.000
_cell.length_b   1.000
_cell.length_c   1.000
_cell.angle_alpha   90.00
_cell.angle_beta   90.00
_cell.angle_gamma   90.00
#
_symmetry.space_group_name_H-M   'P 1'
#
loop_
_entity.id
_entity.type
_entity.pdbx_description
1 polymer ?
#
loop_
_entity_poly.entity_id
_entity_poly.type
_entity_poly.pdbx_seq_one_letter_code
_entity_poly.pdbx_strand_id
1 'polypeptide(L)'
;MEITKKEAEILDFVKTYKYCIEEHIRTFVDNSLSVQKRIEHLVWQKQIYISEGIITFKGEKDIDFAERDNVLKVLDIAAQLKKEDRIIEIEPMDEPFYIAAKSQKNNYLYMTIINKGKEMIQLKLVDNENKGGTILILEDSTQIEYLKLLTTKVSKVIIYDNFIKDKKI
;
A
#
# COMPACT_ATOMS: atom_id res chain seq x y z
N MET A 1 21.41 20.31 9.81
CA MET A 1 20.31 21.11 9.23
C MET A 1 19.02 20.44 9.70
N GLU A 2 18.14 21.20 10.33
CA GLU A 2 16.88 20.64 10.84
C GLU A 2 15.92 20.36 9.69
N ILE A 3 15.22 19.23 9.76
CA ILE A 3 14.11 18.92 8.84
C ILE A 3 12.85 19.65 9.27
N THR A 4 12.07 20.13 8.33
CA THR A 4 10.79 20.77 8.61
C THR A 4 9.74 19.76 9.08
N LYS A 5 8.65 20.26 9.70
CA LYS A 5 7.54 19.40 10.12
C LYS A 5 7.00 18.53 8.97
N LYS A 6 6.83 19.12 7.77
CA LYS A 6 6.36 18.38 6.59
C LYS A 6 7.34 17.33 6.08
N GLU A 7 8.63 17.61 6.16
CA GLU A 7 9.66 16.60 5.83
C GLU A 7 9.68 15.47 6.86
N ALA A 8 9.45 15.76 8.13
CA ALA A 8 9.31 14.75 9.17
C ALA A 8 8.10 13.83 8.90
N GLU A 9 6.95 14.39 8.51
CA GLU A 9 5.75 13.63 8.14
C GLU A 9 6.02 12.72 6.91
N ILE A 10 6.73 13.21 5.89
CA ILE A 10 7.15 12.42 4.72
C ILE A 10 8.08 11.28 5.15
N LEU A 11 9.08 11.61 5.97
CA LEU A 11 10.05 10.61 6.45
C LEU A 11 9.39 9.52 7.28
N ASP A 12 8.42 9.89 8.13
CA ASP A 12 7.65 8.95 8.93
C ASP A 12 6.80 8.02 8.05
N PHE A 13 6.14 8.55 7.03
CA PHE A 13 5.41 7.74 6.06
C PHE A 13 6.33 6.74 5.35
N VAL A 14 7.50 7.18 4.85
CA VAL A 14 8.46 6.30 4.19
C VAL A 14 9.00 5.23 5.14
N LYS A 15 9.23 5.56 6.42
CA LYS A 15 9.64 4.58 7.44
C LYS A 15 8.57 3.55 7.72
N THR A 16 7.32 4.01 7.83
CA THR A 16 6.17 3.16 8.16
C THR A 16 5.89 2.12 7.08
N TYR A 17 5.87 2.55 5.81
CA TYR A 17 5.54 1.66 4.69
C TYR A 17 6.76 1.07 3.99
N LYS A 18 7.97 1.49 4.34
CA LYS A 18 9.28 1.08 3.79
C LYS A 18 9.47 1.44 2.32
N TYR A 19 8.45 1.30 1.50
CA TYR A 19 8.46 1.52 0.05
C TYR A 19 7.26 2.35 -0.36
N CYS A 20 7.48 3.42 -1.12
CA CYS A 20 6.41 4.21 -1.71
C CYS A 20 6.91 4.92 -2.98
N ILE A 21 6.00 5.57 -3.69
CA ILE A 21 6.31 6.51 -4.77
C ILE A 21 5.84 7.91 -4.39
N GLU A 22 6.28 8.93 -5.13
CA GLU A 22 5.87 10.33 -4.85
C GLU A 22 4.35 10.50 -4.83
N GLU A 23 3.61 9.80 -5.69
CA GLU A 23 2.15 9.87 -5.74
C GLU A 23 1.49 9.42 -4.42
N HIS A 24 2.04 8.41 -3.75
CA HIS A 24 1.56 7.98 -2.44
C HIS A 24 1.76 9.08 -1.39
N ILE A 25 2.94 9.72 -1.38
CA ILE A 25 3.23 10.85 -0.48
C ILE A 25 2.27 12.00 -0.75
N ARG A 26 2.03 12.36 -2.03
CA ARG A 26 1.06 13.39 -2.40
C ARG A 26 -0.36 13.06 -1.94
N THR A 27 -0.74 11.81 -2.00
CA THR A 27 -2.09 11.38 -1.66
C THR A 27 -2.33 11.34 -0.15
N PHE A 28 -1.36 10.89 0.63
CA PHE A 28 -1.56 10.61 2.05
C PHE A 28 -0.91 11.60 3.01
N VAL A 29 0.12 12.34 2.58
CA VAL A 29 0.93 13.19 3.47
C VAL A 29 0.90 14.65 3.06
N ASP A 30 1.26 14.97 1.82
CA ASP A 30 1.47 16.35 1.38
C ASP A 30 1.21 16.51 -0.13
N ASN A 31 0.08 17.13 -0.47
CA ASN A 31 -0.31 17.41 -1.86
C ASN A 31 0.20 18.77 -2.39
N SER A 32 1.06 19.47 -1.65
CA SER A 32 1.57 20.78 -2.06
C SER A 32 2.51 20.70 -3.25
N LEU A 33 2.65 21.83 -3.97
CA LEU A 33 3.60 21.94 -5.08
C LEU A 33 5.06 21.76 -4.66
N SER A 34 5.37 21.91 -3.37
CA SER A 34 6.72 21.80 -2.81
C SER A 34 7.10 20.39 -2.35
N VAL A 35 6.23 19.39 -2.48
CA VAL A 35 6.50 18.01 -2.03
C VAL A 35 7.77 17.44 -2.67
N GLN A 36 7.95 17.64 -3.97
CA GLN A 36 9.14 17.16 -4.68
C GLN A 36 10.43 17.77 -4.09
N LYS A 37 10.46 19.08 -3.84
CA LYS A 37 11.62 19.73 -3.22
C LYS A 37 11.93 19.18 -1.82
N ARG A 38 10.91 18.83 -1.05
CA ARG A 38 11.08 18.21 0.27
C ARG A 38 11.65 16.80 0.17
N ILE A 39 11.18 16.02 -0.79
CA ILE A 39 11.73 14.69 -1.09
C ILE A 39 13.20 14.81 -1.50
N GLU A 40 13.53 15.70 -2.44
CA GLU A 40 14.90 15.97 -2.87
C GLU A 40 15.81 16.40 -1.71
N HIS A 41 15.31 17.23 -0.80
CA HIS A 41 16.05 17.65 0.40
C HIS A 41 16.32 16.46 1.34
N LEU A 42 15.34 15.58 1.59
CA LEU A 42 15.53 14.36 2.37
C LEU A 42 16.53 13.39 1.73
N VAL A 43 16.54 13.29 0.38
CA VAL A 43 17.54 12.52 -0.37
C VAL A 43 18.93 13.14 -0.18
N TRP A 44 19.05 14.46 -0.32
CA TRP A 44 20.32 15.18 -0.11
C TRP A 44 20.86 14.98 1.31
N GLN A 45 19.98 14.97 2.31
CA GLN A 45 20.34 14.66 3.70
C GLN A 45 20.59 13.17 3.95
N LYS A 46 20.48 12.32 2.94
CA LYS A 46 20.65 10.87 3.04
C LYS A 46 19.69 10.22 4.05
N GLN A 47 18.49 10.78 4.21
CA GLN A 47 17.45 10.20 5.06
C GLN A 47 16.61 9.15 4.32
N ILE A 48 16.43 9.35 3.00
CA ILE A 48 15.73 8.43 2.10
C ILE A 48 16.54 8.26 0.81
N TYR A 49 16.21 7.24 0.04
CA TYR A 49 16.82 6.93 -1.25
C TYR A 49 15.73 6.81 -2.32
N ILE A 50 16.08 7.14 -3.57
CA ILE A 50 15.21 6.94 -4.72
C ILE A 50 15.93 6.06 -5.72
N SER A 51 15.28 4.96 -6.13
CA SER A 51 15.73 4.09 -7.21
C SER A 51 14.53 3.74 -8.08
N GLU A 52 14.64 3.99 -9.40
CA GLU A 52 13.56 3.71 -10.36
C GLU A 52 12.20 4.33 -9.98
N GLY A 53 12.21 5.50 -9.35
CA GLY A 53 11.01 6.19 -8.87
C GLY A 53 10.45 5.67 -7.54
N ILE A 54 11.04 4.63 -6.97
CA ILE A 54 10.66 4.07 -5.67
C ILE A 54 11.48 4.75 -4.58
N ILE A 55 10.79 5.25 -3.56
CA ILE A 55 11.36 5.93 -2.40
C ILE A 55 11.46 4.91 -1.26
N THR A 56 12.64 4.80 -0.68
CA THR A 56 12.92 3.86 0.42
C THR A 56 13.59 4.57 1.60
N PHE A 57 13.52 3.97 2.77
CA PHE A 57 14.15 4.48 3.98
C PHE A 57 15.65 4.09 4.03
N LYS A 58 16.48 4.98 4.60
CA LYS A 58 17.91 4.74 4.80
C LYS A 58 18.17 3.55 5.71
N GLY A 59 19.02 2.64 5.29
CA GLY A 59 19.53 1.52 6.10
C GLY A 59 19.00 0.16 5.67
N GLU A 60 18.05 0.08 4.76
CA GLU A 60 17.68 -1.21 4.17
C GLU A 60 18.77 -1.68 3.21
N LYS A 61 19.59 -2.62 3.69
CA LYS A 61 20.62 -3.28 2.88
C LYS A 61 20.07 -4.44 2.08
N ASP A 62 19.00 -5.06 2.60
CA ASP A 62 18.35 -6.23 1.99
C ASP A 62 16.94 -5.84 1.60
N ILE A 63 16.76 -5.43 0.35
CA ILE A 63 15.44 -5.15 -0.21
C ILE A 63 14.76 -6.50 -0.50
N ASP A 64 13.70 -6.81 0.24
CA ASP A 64 12.77 -7.86 -0.16
C ASP A 64 11.90 -7.35 -1.31
N PHE A 65 12.23 -7.76 -2.53
CA PHE A 65 11.54 -7.33 -3.74
C PHE A 65 10.06 -7.76 -3.75
N ALA A 66 9.74 -8.92 -3.16
CA ALA A 66 8.37 -9.40 -3.08
C ALA A 66 7.55 -8.57 -2.10
N GLU A 67 8.09 -8.24 -0.91
CA GLU A 67 7.46 -7.32 0.04
C GLU A 67 7.29 -5.94 -0.58
N ARG A 68 8.33 -5.41 -1.23
CA ARG A 68 8.29 -4.11 -1.91
C ARG A 68 7.14 -4.03 -2.90
N ASP A 69 7.06 -5.01 -3.80
CA ASP A 69 6.06 -5.02 -4.85
C ASP A 69 4.64 -5.16 -4.29
N ASN A 70 4.47 -5.92 -3.21
CA ASN A 70 3.19 -6.06 -2.51
C ASN A 70 2.77 -4.75 -1.84
N VAL A 71 3.67 -4.09 -1.11
CA VAL A 71 3.40 -2.80 -0.47
C VAL A 71 3.01 -1.75 -1.50
N LEU A 72 3.73 -1.65 -2.61
CA LEU A 72 3.42 -0.70 -3.68
C LEU A 72 2.03 -0.95 -4.28
N LYS A 73 1.69 -2.21 -4.60
CA LYS A 73 0.37 -2.57 -5.13
C LYS A 73 -0.76 -2.21 -4.17
N VAL A 74 -0.58 -2.47 -2.88
CA VAL A 74 -1.59 -2.13 -1.86
C VAL A 74 -1.74 -0.63 -1.69
N LEU A 75 -0.63 0.13 -1.66
CA LEU A 75 -0.65 1.59 -1.61
C LEU A 75 -1.29 2.22 -2.85
N ASP A 76 -1.07 1.67 -4.03
CA ASP A 76 -1.73 2.10 -5.28
C ASP A 76 -3.25 2.00 -5.20
N ILE A 77 -3.75 0.87 -4.70
CA ILE A 77 -5.19 0.64 -4.50
C ILE A 77 -5.74 1.60 -3.44
N ALA A 78 -5.04 1.75 -2.31
CA ALA A 78 -5.44 2.67 -1.25
C ALA A 78 -5.46 4.13 -1.75
N ALA A 79 -4.46 4.54 -2.53
CA ALA A 79 -4.40 5.88 -3.12
C ALA A 79 -5.59 6.14 -4.07
N GLN A 80 -5.97 5.15 -4.87
CA GLN A 80 -7.15 5.25 -5.73
C GLN A 80 -8.44 5.39 -4.91
N LEU A 81 -8.61 4.56 -3.88
CA LEU A 81 -9.78 4.64 -3.01
C LEU A 81 -9.88 6.00 -2.28
N LYS A 82 -8.73 6.60 -1.94
CA LYS A 82 -8.71 7.95 -1.35
C LYS A 82 -9.10 9.02 -2.36
N LYS A 83 -8.63 8.94 -3.60
CA LYS A 83 -9.03 9.85 -4.70
C LYS A 83 -10.53 9.76 -5.03
N GLU A 84 -11.13 8.59 -4.80
CA GLU A 84 -12.58 8.35 -4.96
C GLU A 84 -13.38 8.72 -3.71
N ASP A 85 -12.79 9.39 -2.72
CA ASP A 85 -13.41 9.76 -1.44
C ASP A 85 -14.01 8.56 -0.67
N ARG A 86 -13.48 7.35 -0.88
CA ARG A 86 -13.96 6.13 -0.20
C ARG A 86 -13.28 5.88 1.13
N ILE A 87 -12.06 6.36 1.28
CA ILE A 87 -11.29 6.27 2.53
C ILE A 87 -10.73 7.63 2.94
N ILE A 88 -10.49 7.81 4.24
CA ILE A 88 -9.98 9.04 4.84
C ILE A 88 -8.49 8.92 5.12
N GLU A 89 -8.10 7.83 5.75
CA GLU A 89 -6.74 7.59 6.24
C GLU A 89 -6.36 6.11 6.13
N ILE A 90 -5.07 5.84 6.23
CA ILE A 90 -4.52 4.47 6.22
C ILE A 90 -3.61 4.27 7.41
N GLU A 91 -3.57 3.04 7.92
CA GLU A 91 -2.70 2.58 8.98
C GLU A 91 -1.99 1.28 8.56
N PRO A 92 -0.71 1.08 8.93
CA PRO A 92 -0.01 -0.17 8.66
C PRO A 92 -0.62 -1.31 9.48
N MET A 93 -0.54 -2.52 8.96
CA MET A 93 -1.01 -3.73 9.62
C MET A 93 0.05 -4.82 9.58
N ASP A 94 -0.05 -5.75 10.53
CA ASP A 94 0.72 -7.00 10.50
C ASP A 94 0.08 -8.02 9.54
N GLU A 95 0.90 -8.97 9.05
CA GLU A 95 0.43 -10.07 8.22
C GLU A 95 -0.82 -10.77 8.82
N PRO A 96 -1.77 -11.20 8.00
CA PRO A 96 -1.75 -11.25 6.54
C PRO A 96 -2.18 -9.96 5.83
N PHE A 97 -2.46 -8.90 6.56
CA PHE A 97 -2.86 -7.62 5.99
C PHE A 97 -1.67 -6.67 5.89
N TYR A 98 -1.73 -5.73 4.97
CA TYR A 98 -0.73 -4.68 4.79
C TYR A 98 -1.21 -3.34 5.32
N ILE A 99 -2.48 -3.05 5.12
CA ILE A 99 -3.08 -1.75 5.43
C ILE A 99 -4.49 -1.95 5.98
N ALA A 100 -4.82 -1.21 7.04
CA ALA A 100 -6.19 -0.89 7.41
C ALA A 100 -6.52 0.53 6.91
N ALA A 101 -7.60 0.67 6.16
CA ALA A 101 -8.06 1.96 5.65
C ALA A 101 -9.38 2.33 6.30
N LYS A 102 -9.46 3.51 6.88
CA LYS A 102 -10.68 4.04 7.48
C LYS A 102 -11.58 4.65 6.42
N SER A 103 -12.80 4.14 6.30
CA SER A 103 -13.78 4.64 5.34
C SER A 103 -14.49 5.90 5.84
N GLN A 104 -15.16 6.63 4.93
CA GLN A 104 -16.02 7.79 5.27
C GLN A 104 -17.12 7.44 6.29
N LYS A 105 -17.55 6.18 6.33
CA LYS A 105 -18.57 5.68 7.29
C LYS A 105 -17.98 5.22 8.62
N ASN A 106 -16.72 5.54 8.90
CA ASN A 106 -15.98 5.14 10.09
C ASN A 106 -15.80 3.62 10.26
N ASN A 107 -15.90 2.85 9.18
CA ASN A 107 -15.60 1.43 9.14
C ASN A 107 -14.18 1.22 8.61
N TYR A 108 -13.51 0.14 9.03
CA TYR A 108 -12.22 -0.23 8.49
C TYR A 108 -12.35 -1.19 7.31
N LEU A 109 -11.49 -0.97 6.30
CA LEU A 109 -11.25 -1.85 5.17
C LEU A 109 -9.83 -2.41 5.29
N TYR A 110 -9.71 -3.72 5.38
CA TYR A 110 -8.43 -4.41 5.56
C TYR A 110 -7.93 -4.91 4.21
N MET A 111 -6.75 -4.47 3.78
CA MET A 111 -6.21 -4.77 2.46
C MET A 111 -5.09 -5.80 2.54
N THR A 112 -5.18 -6.82 1.72
CA THR A 112 -4.14 -7.84 1.57
C THR A 112 -3.98 -8.22 0.11
N ILE A 113 -2.76 -8.67 -0.25
CA ILE A 113 -2.48 -9.21 -1.57
C ILE A 113 -2.27 -10.72 -1.47
N ILE A 114 -2.82 -11.43 -2.43
CA ILE A 114 -2.63 -12.86 -2.59
C ILE A 114 -1.63 -13.11 -3.71
N ASN A 115 -0.44 -13.51 -3.33
CA ASN A 115 0.64 -13.76 -4.27
C ASN A 115 0.43 -15.08 -5.02
N LYS A 116 0.78 -15.06 -6.29
CA LYS A 116 0.72 -16.25 -7.15
C LYS A 116 1.59 -17.38 -6.59
N GLY A 117 1.00 -18.58 -6.51
CA GLY A 117 1.65 -19.77 -5.91
C GLY A 117 1.59 -19.84 -4.39
N LYS A 118 1.04 -18.84 -3.69
CA LYS A 118 0.84 -18.84 -2.22
C LYS A 118 -0.63 -18.76 -1.81
N GLU A 119 -1.56 -18.90 -2.76
CA GLU A 119 -2.98 -18.66 -2.57
C GLU A 119 -3.56 -19.45 -1.40
N MET A 120 -3.29 -20.74 -1.34
CA MET A 120 -3.87 -21.62 -0.30
C MET A 120 -3.44 -21.19 1.13
N ILE A 121 -2.19 -20.81 1.29
CA ILE A 121 -1.64 -20.40 2.59
C ILE A 121 -2.18 -19.04 2.97
N GLN A 122 -2.10 -18.07 2.06
CA GLN A 122 -2.49 -16.69 2.35
C GLN A 122 -4.00 -16.56 2.56
N LEU A 123 -4.83 -17.23 1.77
CA LEU A 123 -6.28 -17.24 1.98
C LEU A 123 -6.68 -17.87 3.31
N LYS A 124 -5.98 -18.93 3.74
CA LYS A 124 -6.20 -19.53 5.08
C LYS A 124 -5.83 -18.57 6.20
N LEU A 125 -4.75 -17.80 6.06
CA LEU A 125 -4.38 -16.77 7.04
C LEU A 125 -5.45 -15.68 7.13
N VAL A 126 -5.97 -15.22 6.00
CA VAL A 126 -7.08 -14.24 5.93
C VAL A 126 -8.34 -14.79 6.61
N ASP A 127 -8.69 -16.04 6.35
CA ASP A 127 -9.84 -16.70 6.99
C ASP A 127 -9.68 -16.79 8.51
N ASN A 128 -8.49 -17.11 8.99
CA ASN A 128 -8.21 -17.23 10.43
C ASN A 128 -8.40 -15.87 11.14
N GLU A 129 -8.02 -14.76 10.52
CA GLU A 129 -8.20 -13.42 11.07
C GLU A 129 -9.66 -12.96 11.04
N ASN A 130 -10.46 -13.48 10.13
CA ASN A 130 -11.90 -13.24 9.99
C ASN A 130 -12.30 -11.75 10.15
N LYS A 131 -11.57 -10.84 9.54
CA LYS A 131 -11.86 -9.40 9.61
C LYS A 131 -12.94 -9.02 8.60
N GLY A 132 -14.03 -8.44 9.09
CA GLY A 132 -15.02 -7.80 8.23
C GLY A 132 -14.41 -6.64 7.46
N GLY A 133 -14.88 -6.39 6.22
CA GLY A 133 -14.35 -5.29 5.40
C GLY A 133 -13.09 -5.64 4.61
N THR A 134 -12.74 -6.91 4.47
CA THR A 134 -11.53 -7.34 3.75
C THR A 134 -11.63 -7.05 2.25
N ILE A 135 -10.57 -6.44 1.70
CA ILE A 135 -10.31 -6.27 0.27
C ILE A 135 -9.15 -7.19 -0.11
N LEU A 136 -9.43 -8.15 -0.98
CA LEU A 136 -8.39 -9.02 -1.54
C LEU A 136 -7.88 -8.43 -2.85
N ILE A 137 -6.57 -8.34 -2.97
CA ILE A 137 -5.88 -7.94 -4.19
C ILE A 137 -5.26 -9.20 -4.78
N LEU A 138 -5.70 -9.61 -5.96
CA LEU A 138 -5.14 -10.71 -6.73
C LEU A 138 -4.18 -10.13 -7.77
N GLU A 139 -3.10 -10.81 -8.08
CA GLU A 139 -2.16 -10.37 -9.11
C GLU A 139 -2.82 -10.44 -10.49
N ASP A 140 -3.45 -11.57 -10.81
CA ASP A 140 -4.17 -11.76 -12.07
C ASP A 140 -5.48 -12.57 -11.92
N SER A 141 -6.20 -12.73 -13.01
CA SER A 141 -7.50 -13.40 -13.01
C SER A 141 -7.44 -14.92 -12.79
N THR A 142 -6.29 -15.56 -12.96
CA THR A 142 -6.16 -17.00 -12.74
C THR A 142 -6.33 -17.40 -11.28
N GLN A 143 -6.12 -16.44 -10.37
CA GLN A 143 -6.26 -16.65 -8.93
C GLN A 143 -7.73 -16.67 -8.44
N ILE A 144 -8.69 -16.27 -9.28
CA ILE A 144 -10.12 -16.24 -8.91
C ILE A 144 -10.63 -17.61 -8.48
N GLU A 145 -10.16 -18.68 -9.09
CA GLU A 145 -10.58 -20.04 -8.76
C GLU A 145 -10.30 -20.45 -7.31
N TYR A 146 -9.28 -19.86 -6.69
CA TYR A 146 -8.91 -20.12 -5.29
C TYR A 146 -9.84 -19.45 -4.29
N LEU A 147 -10.63 -18.45 -4.71
CA LEU A 147 -11.56 -17.74 -3.80
C LEU A 147 -12.63 -18.67 -3.21
N LYS A 148 -12.93 -19.79 -3.87
CA LYS A 148 -13.81 -20.85 -3.34
C LYS A 148 -13.29 -21.48 -2.04
N LEU A 149 -12.01 -21.29 -1.71
CA LEU A 149 -11.40 -21.80 -0.47
C LEU A 149 -11.67 -20.90 0.72
N LEU A 150 -12.12 -19.65 0.49
CA LEU A 150 -12.46 -18.71 1.55
C LEU A 150 -13.80 -19.07 2.20
N THR A 151 -13.82 -19.04 3.52
CA THR A 151 -15.06 -19.13 4.32
C THR A 151 -15.50 -17.75 4.79
N THR A 152 -14.56 -16.82 4.96
CA THR A 152 -14.80 -15.43 5.35
C THR A 152 -15.37 -14.63 4.18
N LYS A 153 -16.40 -13.83 4.45
CA LYS A 153 -16.95 -12.90 3.46
C LYS A 153 -16.01 -11.75 3.23
N VAL A 154 -15.52 -11.62 2.00
CA VAL A 154 -14.73 -10.47 1.56
C VAL A 154 -15.63 -9.35 1.02
N SER A 155 -15.23 -8.11 1.25
CA SER A 155 -15.98 -6.93 0.79
C SER A 155 -15.75 -6.64 -0.68
N LYS A 156 -14.54 -6.88 -1.18
CA LYS A 156 -14.17 -6.65 -2.57
C LYS A 156 -12.97 -7.51 -2.97
N VAL A 157 -12.98 -7.94 -4.22
CA VAL A 157 -11.83 -8.55 -4.90
C VAL A 157 -11.38 -7.60 -6.00
N ILE A 158 -10.08 -7.31 -6.07
CA ILE A 158 -9.46 -6.46 -7.09
C ILE A 158 -8.40 -7.28 -7.80
N ILE A 159 -8.45 -7.32 -9.12
CA ILE A 159 -7.41 -7.92 -9.95
C ILE A 159 -6.45 -6.80 -10.35
N TYR A 160 -5.21 -6.87 -9.86
CA TYR A 160 -4.25 -5.78 -10.02
C TYR A 160 -3.89 -5.51 -11.48
N ASP A 161 -3.72 -6.53 -12.29
CA ASP A 161 -3.45 -6.38 -13.73
C ASP A 161 -4.54 -5.57 -14.45
N ASN A 162 -5.81 -5.78 -14.10
CA ASN A 162 -6.92 -5.02 -14.67
C ASN A 162 -6.93 -3.59 -14.13
N PHE A 163 -6.68 -3.41 -12.84
CA PHE A 163 -6.60 -2.10 -12.20
C PHE A 163 -5.54 -1.19 -12.84
N ILE A 164 -4.36 -1.73 -13.19
CA ILE A 164 -3.32 -0.98 -13.88
C ILE A 164 -3.72 -0.62 -15.32
N LYS A 165 -4.43 -1.51 -16.03
CA LYS A 165 -4.92 -1.24 -17.39
C LYS A 165 -5.93 -0.09 -17.41
N ASP A 166 -6.85 -0.08 -16.46
CA ASP A 166 -7.88 0.96 -16.33
C ASP A 166 -7.29 2.35 -15.98
N LYS A 167 -6.14 2.39 -15.28
CA LYS A 167 -5.42 3.65 -14.99
C LYS A 167 -4.69 4.27 -16.19
N LYS A 168 -4.44 3.51 -17.26
CA LYS A 168 -3.68 3.96 -18.43
C LYS A 168 -4.55 4.57 -19.54
N ILE A 169 -5.85 4.67 -19.31
CA ILE A 169 -6.82 5.34 -20.17
C ILE A 169 -7.12 6.71 -19.56
#